data_f845723eae67bde4ddc7d61332fd2e78
#
_entry.id   f845723eae67bde4ddc7d61332fd2e78
#
_cell.length_a   1.000
_cell.length_b   1.000
_cell.length_c   1.000
_cell.angle_alpha   90.00
_cell.angle_beta   90.00
_cell.angle_gamma   90.00
#
_symmetry.space_group_name_H-M   'P 1'
#
loop_
_entity.id
_entity.type
_entity.pdbx_description
1 polymer ?
#
loop_
_entity_poly.entity_id
_entity_poly.type
_entity_poly.pdbx_seq_one_letter_code
_entity_poly.pdbx_strand_id
1 'polypeptide(L)'
;FDNFRKRQSRDQDDLKIQLVSKTLTAILPIVDNFERARQQLKPESEEAQALHRSYQGLYKQLVEVLKQQGVAPMRVVGQQFDPNLHEAVLREPSEELKEDLIIEELQRGYHLEGKVLRHALVKVSMGPGKQNSQEEVEKDTVEVDIDSEESTSEDV
;
A
#
# COMPACT_ATOMS: atom_id res chain seq x y z
N PHE A 1 2.72 16.51 -43.75
CA PHE A 1 2.09 15.17 -43.79
C PHE A 1 2.67 14.17 -42.79
N ASP A 2 3.96 14.13 -42.57
CA ASP A 2 4.61 13.19 -41.65
C ASP A 2 4.26 13.47 -40.18
N ASN A 3 4.17 14.74 -39.78
CA ASN A 3 3.78 15.13 -38.42
C ASN A 3 2.31 14.77 -38.10
N PHE A 4 1.43 14.92 -39.10
CA PHE A 4 0.03 14.53 -38.94
C PHE A 4 -0.14 13.02 -38.79
N ARG A 5 0.55 12.25 -39.64
CA ARG A 5 0.54 10.77 -39.53
C ARG A 5 1.09 10.28 -38.20
N LYS A 6 2.21 10.86 -37.74
CA LYS A 6 2.79 10.51 -36.43
C LYS A 6 1.84 10.82 -35.29
N ARG A 7 1.18 11.97 -35.35
CA ARG A 7 0.20 12.37 -34.33
C ARG A 7 -1.01 11.42 -34.35
N GLN A 8 -1.57 11.13 -35.52
CA GLN A 8 -2.70 10.21 -35.66
C GLN A 8 -2.36 8.80 -35.18
N SER A 9 -1.16 8.30 -35.47
CA SER A 9 -0.70 7.00 -34.97
C SER A 9 -0.58 6.97 -33.45
N ARG A 10 -0.05 8.02 -32.83
CA ARG A 10 0.03 8.15 -31.37
C ARG A 10 -1.36 8.21 -30.73
N ASP A 11 -2.27 8.99 -31.30
CA ASP A 11 -3.64 9.12 -30.81
C ASP A 11 -4.39 7.77 -30.87
N GLN A 12 -4.15 6.98 -31.92
CA GLN A 12 -4.71 5.61 -32.00
C GLN A 12 -4.10 4.66 -30.98
N ASP A 13 -2.81 4.70 -30.77
CA ASP A 13 -2.11 3.86 -29.79
C ASP A 13 -2.54 4.23 -28.37
N ASP A 14 -2.68 5.52 -28.07
CA ASP A 14 -3.17 6.00 -26.79
C ASP A 14 -4.63 5.56 -26.54
N LEU A 15 -5.47 5.61 -27.54
CA LEU A 15 -6.86 5.15 -27.43
C LEU A 15 -6.93 3.64 -27.16
N LYS A 16 -6.12 2.83 -27.86
CA LYS A 16 -6.01 1.39 -27.61
C LYS A 16 -5.59 1.10 -26.19
N ILE A 17 -4.55 1.78 -25.69
CA ILE A 17 -4.06 1.61 -24.32
C ILE A 17 -5.14 1.99 -23.31
N GLN A 18 -5.89 3.08 -23.53
CA GLN A 18 -6.97 3.49 -22.65
C GLN A 18 -8.12 2.46 -22.61
N LEU A 19 -8.52 1.91 -23.73
CA LEU A 19 -9.56 0.88 -23.81
C LEU A 19 -9.13 -0.42 -23.09
N VAL A 20 -7.91 -0.86 -23.35
CA VAL A 20 -7.34 -2.05 -22.72
C VAL A 20 -7.16 -1.82 -21.21
N SER A 21 -6.68 -0.67 -20.79
CA SER A 21 -6.53 -0.30 -19.37
C SER A 21 -7.86 -0.31 -18.63
N LYS A 22 -8.91 0.24 -19.23
CA LYS A 22 -10.26 0.24 -18.66
C LYS A 22 -10.79 -1.19 -18.46
N THR A 23 -10.62 -2.04 -19.45
CA THR A 23 -11.07 -3.44 -19.40
C THR A 23 -10.28 -4.23 -18.36
N LEU A 24 -8.96 -4.11 -18.37
CA LEU A 24 -8.09 -4.81 -17.42
C LEU A 24 -8.31 -4.35 -15.98
N THR A 25 -8.50 -3.05 -15.76
CA THR A 25 -8.82 -2.51 -14.43
C THR A 25 -10.12 -3.08 -13.88
N ALA A 26 -11.12 -3.30 -14.73
CA ALA A 26 -12.38 -3.93 -14.35
C ALA A 26 -12.23 -5.41 -13.93
N ILE A 27 -11.19 -6.09 -14.39
CA ILE A 27 -10.88 -7.49 -14.04
C ILE A 27 -10.09 -7.59 -12.73
N LEU A 28 -9.35 -6.56 -12.34
CA LEU A 28 -8.51 -6.59 -11.13
C LEU A 28 -9.24 -6.95 -9.83
N PRO A 29 -10.49 -6.53 -9.58
CA PRO A 29 -11.24 -6.97 -8.41
C PRO A 29 -11.42 -8.49 -8.32
N ILE A 30 -11.52 -9.18 -9.47
CA ILE A 30 -11.59 -10.65 -9.53
C ILE A 30 -10.28 -11.25 -9.05
N VAL A 31 -9.16 -10.73 -9.51
CA VAL A 31 -7.82 -11.13 -9.06
C VAL A 31 -7.65 -10.92 -7.57
N ASP A 32 -8.13 -9.79 -7.04
CA ASP A 32 -8.08 -9.49 -5.60
C ASP A 32 -8.88 -10.50 -4.78
N ASN A 33 -10.06 -10.90 -5.25
CA ASN A 33 -10.89 -11.90 -4.58
C ASN A 33 -10.20 -13.27 -4.56
N PHE A 34 -9.56 -13.66 -5.66
CA PHE A 34 -8.77 -14.89 -5.72
C PHE A 34 -7.60 -14.85 -4.73
N GLU A 35 -6.91 -13.74 -4.66
CA GLU A 35 -5.79 -13.59 -3.75
C GLU A 35 -6.21 -13.59 -2.27
N ARG A 36 -7.30 -12.91 -1.95
CA ARG A 36 -7.89 -12.92 -0.61
C ARG A 36 -8.31 -14.33 -0.19
N ALA A 37 -8.99 -15.05 -1.07
CA ALA A 37 -9.39 -16.42 -0.83
C ALA A 37 -8.17 -17.34 -0.60
N ARG A 38 -7.10 -17.16 -1.36
CA ARG A 38 -5.85 -17.90 -1.17
C ARG A 38 -5.23 -17.65 0.20
N GLN A 39 -5.28 -16.43 0.71
CA GLN A 39 -4.71 -16.07 2.01
C GLN A 39 -5.57 -16.56 3.19
N GLN A 40 -6.89 -16.57 3.01
CA GLN A 40 -7.84 -16.91 4.09
C GLN A 40 -8.12 -18.41 4.21
N LEU A 41 -8.01 -19.17 3.12
CA LEU A 41 -8.28 -20.60 3.11
C LEU A 41 -7.09 -21.38 3.69
N LYS A 42 -7.36 -22.09 4.78
CA LYS A 42 -6.45 -23.08 5.39
C LYS A 42 -7.10 -24.46 5.28
N PRO A 43 -6.85 -25.20 4.21
CA PRO A 43 -7.47 -26.50 4.01
C PRO A 43 -6.90 -27.53 5.00
N GLU A 44 -7.79 -28.16 5.78
CA GLU A 44 -7.41 -29.17 6.79
C GLU A 44 -7.59 -30.61 6.29
N SER A 45 -8.58 -30.86 5.43
CA SER A 45 -8.82 -32.19 4.85
C SER A 45 -8.09 -32.41 3.52
N GLU A 46 -7.86 -33.68 3.15
CA GLU A 46 -7.26 -34.02 1.85
C GLU A 46 -8.09 -33.53 0.66
N GLU A 47 -9.41 -33.63 0.76
CA GLU A 47 -10.34 -33.15 -0.26
C GLU A 47 -10.26 -31.62 -0.40
N ALA A 48 -10.22 -30.91 0.71
CA ALA A 48 -10.07 -29.45 0.73
C ALA A 48 -8.70 -29.02 0.17
N GLN A 49 -7.64 -29.78 0.45
CA GLN A 49 -6.30 -29.52 -0.12
C GLN A 49 -6.27 -29.74 -1.63
N ALA A 50 -6.96 -30.78 -2.12
CA ALA A 50 -7.05 -31.04 -3.56
C ALA A 50 -7.82 -29.93 -4.28
N LEU A 51 -8.92 -29.46 -3.70
CA LEU A 51 -9.69 -28.33 -4.21
C LEU A 51 -8.86 -27.05 -4.20
N HIS A 52 -8.13 -26.81 -3.11
CA HIS A 52 -7.26 -25.65 -2.99
C HIS A 52 -6.13 -25.64 -4.03
N ARG A 53 -5.53 -26.79 -4.33
CA ARG A 53 -4.53 -26.93 -5.41
C ARG A 53 -5.12 -26.60 -6.79
N SER A 54 -6.33 -27.09 -7.08
CA SER A 54 -7.03 -26.76 -8.32
C SER A 54 -7.31 -25.27 -8.43
N TYR A 55 -7.74 -24.66 -7.34
CA TYR A 55 -7.97 -23.24 -7.23
C TYR A 55 -6.70 -22.41 -7.45
N GLN A 56 -5.59 -22.81 -6.85
CA GLN A 56 -4.29 -22.17 -7.10
C GLN A 56 -3.84 -22.31 -8.56
N GLY A 57 -4.14 -23.43 -9.22
CA GLY A 57 -3.89 -23.61 -10.63
C GLY A 57 -4.65 -22.61 -11.51
N LEU A 58 -5.92 -22.39 -11.21
CA LEU A 58 -6.74 -21.38 -11.90
C LEU A 58 -6.22 -19.96 -11.67
N TYR A 59 -5.82 -19.64 -10.43
CA TYR A 59 -5.22 -18.34 -10.11
C TYR A 59 -3.90 -18.12 -10.89
N LYS A 60 -3.03 -19.12 -10.93
CA LYS A 60 -1.79 -19.04 -11.72
C LYS A 60 -2.06 -18.82 -13.21
N GLN A 61 -3.05 -19.51 -13.76
CA GLN A 61 -3.45 -19.34 -15.16
C GLN A 61 -3.96 -17.92 -15.43
N LEU A 62 -4.78 -17.39 -14.55
CA LEU A 62 -5.30 -16.01 -14.66
C LEU A 62 -4.15 -15.00 -14.63
N VAL A 63 -3.23 -15.12 -13.67
CA VAL A 63 -2.05 -14.24 -13.55
C VAL A 63 -1.17 -14.35 -14.79
N GLU A 64 -0.97 -15.55 -15.33
CA GLU A 64 -0.17 -15.76 -16.56
C GLU A 64 -0.82 -15.07 -17.77
N VAL A 65 -2.13 -15.18 -17.94
CA VAL A 65 -2.86 -14.50 -19.01
C VAL A 65 -2.71 -12.97 -18.87
N LEU A 66 -2.85 -12.43 -17.69
CA LEU A 66 -2.64 -11.00 -17.44
C LEU A 66 -1.22 -10.57 -17.76
N LYS A 67 -0.24 -11.37 -17.37
CA LYS A 67 1.17 -11.12 -17.67
C LYS A 67 1.45 -11.11 -19.18
N GLN A 68 0.84 -12.02 -19.93
CA GLN A 68 0.92 -12.04 -21.39
C GLN A 68 0.32 -10.77 -22.03
N GLN A 69 -0.67 -10.16 -21.39
CA GLN A 69 -1.24 -8.89 -21.82
C GLN A 69 -0.39 -7.67 -21.42
N GLY A 70 0.74 -7.87 -20.75
CA GLY A 70 1.63 -6.82 -20.32
C GLY A 70 1.31 -6.27 -18.91
N VAL A 71 0.41 -6.89 -18.17
CA VAL A 71 0.07 -6.51 -16.79
C VAL A 71 1.08 -7.13 -15.83
N ALA A 72 1.70 -6.30 -15.00
CA ALA A 72 2.63 -6.74 -13.97
C ALA A 72 2.26 -6.16 -12.59
N PRO A 73 2.36 -6.96 -11.51
CA PRO A 73 2.18 -6.44 -10.16
C PRO A 73 3.35 -5.56 -9.77
N MET A 74 3.09 -4.54 -8.96
CA MET A 74 4.11 -3.71 -8.35
C MET A 74 4.79 -4.46 -7.19
N ARG A 75 6.10 -4.27 -7.06
CA ARG A 75 6.83 -4.66 -5.85
C ARG A 75 6.88 -3.45 -4.92
N VAL A 76 6.26 -3.56 -3.75
CA VAL A 76 6.10 -2.40 -2.88
C VAL A 76 6.64 -2.59 -1.47
N VAL A 77 6.54 -3.78 -0.90
CA VAL A 77 7.01 -4.05 0.48
C VAL A 77 8.51 -3.79 0.62
N GLY A 78 8.86 -2.99 1.62
CA GLY A 78 10.25 -2.57 1.89
C GLY A 78 10.76 -1.43 1.02
N GLN A 79 9.95 -0.94 0.08
CA GLN A 79 10.28 0.19 -0.79
C GLN A 79 9.86 1.52 -0.19
N GLN A 80 10.49 2.59 -0.67
CA GLN A 80 10.09 3.95 -0.34
C GLN A 80 8.68 4.23 -0.87
N PHE A 81 7.84 4.86 -0.05
CA PHE A 81 6.54 5.33 -0.50
C PHE A 81 6.66 6.35 -1.62
N ASP A 82 5.96 6.10 -2.72
CA ASP A 82 5.88 6.99 -3.87
C ASP A 82 4.41 7.30 -4.19
N PRO A 83 3.96 8.56 -4.07
CA PRO A 83 2.57 8.95 -4.32
C PRO A 83 2.09 8.67 -5.75
N ASN A 84 3.00 8.54 -6.71
CA ASN A 84 2.66 8.21 -8.10
C ASN A 84 2.29 6.73 -8.30
N LEU A 85 2.74 5.86 -7.40
CA LEU A 85 2.57 4.40 -7.50
C LEU A 85 1.70 3.83 -6.39
N HIS A 86 1.69 4.47 -5.23
CA HIS A 86 1.12 3.95 -4.00
C HIS A 86 0.10 4.91 -3.39
N GLU A 87 -0.84 4.34 -2.66
CA GLU A 87 -1.77 5.07 -1.80
C GLU A 87 -1.62 4.57 -0.36
N ALA A 88 -1.23 5.47 0.54
CA ALA A 88 -1.06 5.15 1.94
C ALA A 88 -2.43 5.17 2.65
N VAL A 89 -2.94 4.00 2.97
CA VAL A 89 -4.22 3.82 3.68
C VAL A 89 -4.03 3.85 5.19
N LEU A 90 -2.93 3.27 5.67
CA LEU A 90 -2.56 3.18 7.07
C LEU A 90 -1.13 3.64 7.28
N ARG A 91 -0.89 4.24 8.44
CA ARG A 91 0.45 4.57 8.94
C ARG A 91 0.62 3.98 10.33
N GLU A 92 1.74 3.34 10.56
CA GLU A 92 2.02 2.61 11.79
C GLU A 92 3.47 2.81 12.23
N PRO A 93 3.74 3.02 13.53
CA PRO A 93 5.12 3.05 14.02
C PRO A 93 5.81 1.70 13.79
N SER A 94 7.07 1.73 13.41
CA SER A 94 7.89 0.54 13.24
C SER A 94 9.30 0.77 13.77
N GLU A 95 9.78 -0.12 14.60
CA GLU A 95 11.15 -0.08 15.09
C GLU A 95 12.14 -0.66 14.07
N GLU A 96 11.65 -1.51 13.16
CA GLU A 96 12.48 -2.19 12.15
C GLU A 96 12.66 -1.38 10.88
N LEU A 97 11.64 -0.60 10.50
CA LEU A 97 11.61 0.15 9.25
C LEU A 97 11.68 1.66 9.48
N LYS A 98 12.47 2.31 8.65
CA LYS A 98 12.56 3.77 8.60
C LYS A 98 11.23 4.40 8.21
N GLU A 99 11.08 5.69 8.52
CA GLU A 99 9.95 6.49 8.08
C GLU A 99 9.80 6.44 6.55
N ASP A 100 8.54 6.40 6.10
CA ASP A 100 8.13 6.35 4.69
C ASP A 100 8.49 5.06 3.93
N LEU A 101 8.93 4.02 4.61
CA LEU A 101 9.04 2.69 4.00
C LEU A 101 7.72 1.93 4.11
N ILE A 102 7.41 1.16 3.08
CA ILE A 102 6.18 0.36 3.01
C ILE A 102 6.35 -0.91 3.85
N ILE A 103 5.48 -1.06 4.86
CA ILE A 103 5.46 -2.21 5.76
C ILE A 103 4.72 -3.38 5.12
N GLU A 104 3.55 -3.11 4.54
CA GLU A 104 2.62 -4.12 4.06
C GLU A 104 1.86 -3.62 2.84
N GLU A 105 1.59 -4.52 1.92
CA GLU A 105 0.70 -4.29 0.78
C GLU A 105 -0.70 -4.82 1.12
N LEU A 106 -1.67 -3.91 1.21
CA LEU A 106 -3.06 -4.25 1.54
C LEU A 106 -3.86 -4.63 0.30
N GLN A 107 -3.56 -4.00 -0.83
CA GLN A 107 -4.13 -4.30 -2.13
C GLN A 107 -3.06 -4.10 -3.20
N ARG A 108 -2.90 -5.07 -4.07
CA ARG A 108 -1.90 -4.99 -5.14
C ARG A 108 -2.16 -3.89 -6.13
N GLY A 109 -1.11 -3.15 -6.45
CA GLY A 109 -1.04 -2.27 -7.59
C GLY A 109 -0.52 -2.99 -8.83
N TYR A 110 -0.91 -2.52 -10.00
CA TYR A 110 -0.55 -3.11 -11.28
C TYR A 110 -0.13 -2.06 -12.28
N HIS A 111 0.83 -2.43 -13.13
CA HIS A 111 1.23 -1.69 -14.32
C HIS A 111 0.76 -2.39 -15.58
N LEU A 112 0.48 -1.62 -16.62
CA LEU A 112 0.35 -2.07 -17.99
C LEU A 112 1.42 -1.38 -18.83
N GLU A 113 2.43 -2.13 -19.26
CA GLU A 113 3.53 -1.61 -20.09
C GLU A 113 4.15 -0.31 -19.56
N GLY A 114 4.40 -0.25 -18.25
CA GLY A 114 4.96 0.92 -17.57
C GLY A 114 3.96 1.99 -17.15
N LYS A 115 2.69 1.89 -17.53
CA LYS A 115 1.61 2.75 -17.05
C LYS A 115 0.92 2.14 -15.85
N VAL A 116 0.62 2.94 -14.83
CA VAL A 116 -0.11 2.51 -13.65
C VAL A 116 -1.57 2.26 -14.02
N LEU A 117 -2.04 1.02 -13.85
CA LEU A 117 -3.46 0.66 -13.95
C LEU A 117 -4.20 0.99 -12.65
N ARG A 118 -3.57 0.68 -11.53
CA ARG A 118 -4.10 0.87 -10.20
C ARG A 118 -2.96 1.03 -9.20
N HIS A 119 -3.07 2.01 -8.31
CA HIS A 119 -2.12 2.18 -7.21
C HIS A 119 -2.20 1.01 -6.23
N ALA A 120 -1.06 0.67 -5.64
CA ALA A 120 -1.02 -0.25 -4.51
C ALA A 120 -1.53 0.45 -3.25
N LEU A 121 -2.47 -0.16 -2.53
CA LEU A 121 -2.86 0.30 -1.20
C LEU A 121 -1.88 -0.27 -0.19
N VAL A 122 -1.23 0.60 0.57
CA VAL A 122 -0.10 0.23 1.41
C VAL A 122 -0.23 0.76 2.83
N LYS A 123 0.42 0.05 3.74
CA LYS A 123 0.70 0.50 5.10
C LYS A 123 2.14 1.02 5.13
N VAL A 124 2.32 2.23 5.63
CA VAL A 124 3.61 2.94 5.62
C VAL A 124 4.15 3.08 7.05
N SER A 125 5.45 2.91 7.22
CA SER A 125 6.14 3.12 8.48
C SER A 125 6.22 4.60 8.84
N MET A 126 5.96 4.89 10.10
CA MET A 126 6.20 6.21 10.71
C MET A 126 7.61 6.30 11.32
N GLY A 127 8.40 5.21 11.25
CA GLY A 127 9.70 5.10 11.92
C GLY A 127 9.59 4.97 13.44
N PRO A 128 10.73 4.74 14.15
CA PRO A 128 10.74 4.52 15.60
C PRO A 128 10.61 5.80 16.43
N GLY A 129 10.77 6.97 15.82
CA GLY A 129 10.97 8.24 16.54
C GLY A 129 9.73 9.00 16.97
N LYS A 130 8.51 8.59 16.62
CA LYS A 130 7.30 9.38 16.90
C LYS A 130 6.52 8.97 18.15
N GLN A 131 6.89 7.89 18.82
CA GLN A 131 6.28 7.52 20.10
C GLN A 131 6.80 8.34 21.28
N ASN A 132 8.04 8.87 21.22
CA ASN A 132 8.63 9.62 22.32
C ASN A 132 8.22 11.09 22.41
N SER A 133 7.59 11.63 21.36
CA SER A 133 7.21 13.05 21.36
C SER A 133 5.89 13.34 22.09
N GLN A 134 5.11 12.32 22.41
CA GLN A 134 3.87 12.48 23.19
C GLN A 134 4.06 12.20 24.68
N GLU A 135 5.09 11.44 25.07
CA GLU A 135 5.39 11.20 26.48
C GLU A 135 6.28 12.28 27.10
N GLU A 136 7.07 13.00 26.32
CA GLU A 136 7.91 14.11 26.83
C GLU A 136 7.12 15.40 27.08
N VAL A 137 5.98 15.60 26.45
CA VAL A 137 5.14 16.79 26.67
C VAL A 137 4.29 16.67 27.95
N GLU A 138 4.05 15.47 28.46
CA GLU A 138 3.33 15.27 29.73
C GLU A 138 4.25 15.28 30.97
N LYS A 139 5.58 15.17 30.81
CA LYS A 139 6.51 15.19 31.93
C LYS A 139 7.05 16.59 32.30
N ASP A 140 6.99 17.53 31.37
CA ASP A 140 7.47 18.90 31.61
C ASP A 140 6.42 19.86 32.19
N THR A 141 5.20 19.40 32.41
CA THR A 141 4.12 20.23 32.98
C THR A 141 3.78 19.95 34.45
N VAL A 142 4.54 19.14 35.15
CA VAL A 142 4.25 18.77 36.56
C VAL A 142 5.28 19.28 37.56
N GLU A 143 6.28 20.06 37.15
CA GLU A 143 7.29 20.55 38.05
C GLU A 143 7.48 22.08 38.07
N VAL A 144 6.36 22.82 38.24
CA VAL A 144 6.43 24.21 38.74
C VAL A 144 5.16 24.51 39.52
N ASP A 145 5.15 24.22 40.80
CA ASP A 145 4.45 24.95 41.84
C ASP A 145 4.57 24.22 43.16
N ILE A 146 5.68 24.42 43.86
CA ILE A 146 5.76 24.38 45.33
C ILE A 146 7.06 25.12 45.71
N ASP A 147 6.95 26.43 45.89
CA ASP A 147 7.71 27.16 46.93
C ASP A 147 7.40 28.64 46.81
N SER A 148 6.53 29.11 47.66
CA SER A 148 6.62 30.43 48.29
C SER A 148 5.36 30.75 49.09
N GLU A 149 5.31 30.26 50.30
CA GLU A 149 4.65 30.95 51.39
C GLU A 149 5.29 30.51 52.72
N GLU A 150 6.27 31.24 53.16
CA GLU A 150 6.49 31.43 54.60
C GLU A 150 7.37 32.64 54.88
N SER A 151 6.80 33.53 55.56
CA SER A 151 7.32 34.54 56.50
C SER A 151 6.69 35.88 56.23
N THR A 152 6.05 36.52 57.14
CA THR A 152 6.44 36.86 58.46
C THR A 152 5.29 37.47 59.22
N SER A 153 5.11 37.04 60.37
CA SER A 153 4.43 37.69 61.44
C SER A 153 5.44 38.27 62.39
N GLU A 154 4.98 39.18 63.20
CA GLU A 154 5.53 39.81 64.42
C GLU A 154 6.21 41.13 64.15
N ASP A 155 5.63 42.25 64.64
CA ASP A 155 5.71 42.65 66.02
C ASP A 155 4.88 43.94 66.27
N VAL A 156 4.26 43.99 67.49
CA VAL A 156 3.84 45.05 68.39
C VAL A 156 2.49 45.63 68.17
#